data_e629c8b71849e1dc8abe0d02567d4307
#
_entry.id   e629c8b71849e1dc8abe0d02567d4307
#
_cell.length_a   1.000
_cell.length_b   1.000
_cell.length_c   1.000
_cell.angle_alpha   90.00
_cell.angle_beta   90.00
_cell.angle_gamma   90.00
#
_symmetry.space_group_name_H-M   'P 1'
#
loop_
_entity.id
_entity.type
_entity.pdbx_description
1 polymer ?
#
loop_
_entity_poly.entity_id
_entity_poly.type
_entity_poly.pdbx_seq_one_letter_code
_entity_poly.pdbx_strand_id
1 'polypeptide(L)'
;YISLDPIYRKFNHDNITFSFFYAFSENFVLPISHDEVVHGKCSLFNKMPGDRDQKFASVRTFLSYMMAHPGKKLNFMGTEFAQEIEWNYEQELDWCLLSDERHAQMQRFSKDLNHFYLEHAPLWEVDFSWEGFSWISNDDYTQSVIAFRRFDKEGNELMVVCNFLPVLREKYCIGAPYPGVYEEIFSSDAVIYGGSGLSNGAEIKTQDDEPMHGMEQSICLNLAPLSVVFIRCKQKKVRRKKPAAKSKTAAASKTKKTAASKTSSGAGTKTTRPRKKKAEPQA
;
A
#
# COMPACT_ATOMS: atom_id res chain seq x y z
N TYR A 1 13.30 -6.13 -5.11
CA TYR A 1 12.77 -4.84 -5.56
C TYR A 1 13.62 -3.67 -5.05
N ILE A 2 13.83 -3.53 -3.75
CA ILE A 2 14.55 -2.40 -3.15
C ILE A 2 16.04 -2.35 -3.50
N SER A 3 16.65 -3.46 -3.86
CA SER A 3 18.04 -3.56 -4.34
C SER A 3 18.20 -3.12 -5.80
N LEU A 4 17.10 -2.95 -6.52
CA LEU A 4 17.13 -2.44 -7.89
C LEU A 4 17.42 -0.95 -7.91
N ASP A 5 18.22 -0.50 -8.88
CA ASP A 5 18.30 0.92 -9.18
C ASP A 5 16.89 1.50 -9.40
N PRO A 6 16.57 2.65 -8.82
CA PRO A 6 15.25 3.26 -8.89
C PRO A 6 14.65 3.36 -10.29
N ILE A 7 15.47 3.55 -11.32
CA ILE A 7 15.01 3.64 -12.72
C ILE A 7 14.34 2.35 -13.22
N TYR A 8 14.69 1.19 -12.64
CA TYR A 8 14.15 -0.12 -13.02
C TYR A 8 12.95 -0.53 -12.18
N ARG A 9 12.64 0.16 -11.05
CA ARG A 9 11.56 -0.22 -10.13
C ARG A 9 10.19 -0.23 -10.79
N LYS A 10 9.95 0.68 -11.73
CA LYS A 10 8.69 0.71 -12.50
C LYS A 10 8.41 -0.55 -13.31
N PHE A 11 9.44 -1.29 -13.71
CA PHE A 11 9.31 -2.55 -14.48
C PHE A 11 9.18 -3.78 -13.58
N ASN A 12 9.32 -3.59 -12.27
CA ASN A 12 9.32 -4.65 -11.27
C ASN A 12 8.33 -4.36 -10.14
N HIS A 13 7.31 -3.55 -10.41
CA HIS A 13 6.33 -3.11 -9.40
C HIS A 13 5.59 -4.29 -8.76
N ASP A 14 5.37 -5.36 -9.54
CA ASP A 14 4.72 -6.58 -9.05
C ASP A 14 5.46 -7.21 -7.86
N ASN A 15 6.77 -7.01 -7.74
CA ASN A 15 7.54 -7.55 -6.61
C ASN A 15 7.10 -7.02 -5.23
N ILE A 16 6.43 -5.86 -5.18
CA ILE A 16 5.89 -5.30 -3.93
C ILE A 16 4.39 -5.58 -3.75
N THR A 17 3.72 -6.14 -4.75
CA THR A 17 2.29 -6.45 -4.72
C THR A 17 1.99 -7.94 -4.87
N PHE A 18 2.90 -8.71 -5.45
CA PHE A 18 2.75 -10.14 -5.76
C PHE A 18 2.43 -10.98 -4.52
N SER A 19 3.02 -10.68 -3.36
CA SER A 19 2.79 -11.43 -2.12
C SER A 19 1.31 -11.56 -1.73
N PHE A 20 0.48 -10.62 -2.15
CA PHE A 20 -0.96 -10.61 -1.84
C PHE A 20 -1.76 -11.69 -2.56
N PHE A 21 -1.20 -12.36 -3.57
CA PHE A 21 -1.84 -13.54 -4.17
C PHE A 21 -1.93 -14.71 -3.20
N TYR A 22 -1.05 -14.78 -2.19
CA TYR A 22 -1.00 -15.87 -1.23
C TYR A 22 -0.91 -15.41 0.23
N ALA A 23 -0.82 -14.10 0.51
CA ALA A 23 -0.57 -13.55 1.86
C ALA A 23 -1.54 -14.06 2.93
N PHE A 24 -2.74 -14.48 2.54
CA PHE A 24 -3.79 -14.95 3.44
C PHE A 24 -4.10 -16.45 3.28
N SER A 25 -3.29 -17.21 2.53
CA SER A 25 -3.44 -18.66 2.42
C SER A 25 -2.92 -19.41 3.64
N GLU A 26 -1.97 -18.84 4.36
CA GLU A 26 -1.34 -19.37 5.56
C GLU A 26 -0.95 -18.25 6.54
N ASN A 27 -0.47 -18.62 7.73
CA ASN A 27 0.01 -17.67 8.72
C ASN A 27 1.50 -17.37 8.50
N PHE A 28 1.77 -16.44 7.57
CA PHE A 28 3.14 -16.11 7.20
C PHE A 28 3.86 -15.24 8.24
N VAL A 29 5.16 -15.49 8.36
CA VAL A 29 6.13 -14.55 8.91
C VAL A 29 6.87 -13.90 7.77
N LEU A 30 7.11 -12.60 7.84
CA LEU A 30 7.90 -11.83 6.87
C LEU A 30 9.35 -11.77 7.39
N PRO A 31 10.26 -12.64 6.91
CA PRO A 31 11.58 -12.72 7.48
C PRO A 31 12.57 -11.80 6.79
N ILE A 32 13.27 -10.98 7.56
CA ILE A 32 14.62 -10.59 7.27
C ILE A 32 15.48 -11.47 8.20
N SER A 33 15.80 -12.68 7.77
CA SER A 33 16.59 -13.63 8.55
C SER A 33 18.09 -13.47 8.28
N HIS A 34 18.92 -14.29 8.94
CA HIS A 34 20.35 -14.36 8.65
C HIS A 34 20.63 -14.65 7.16
N ASP A 35 19.78 -15.46 6.52
CA ASP A 35 19.93 -15.80 5.10
C ASP A 35 19.94 -14.59 4.16
N GLU A 36 19.35 -13.48 4.59
CA GLU A 36 19.34 -12.26 3.78
C GLU A 36 20.59 -11.39 3.94
N VAL A 37 21.41 -11.66 4.96
CA VAL A 37 22.52 -10.78 5.35
C VAL A 37 23.84 -11.52 5.60
N VAL A 38 23.93 -12.82 5.28
CA VAL A 38 25.15 -13.62 5.41
C VAL A 38 26.15 -13.35 4.28
N HIS A 39 27.35 -13.95 4.44
CA HIS A 39 28.46 -13.87 3.49
C HIS A 39 28.04 -14.06 2.03
N GLY A 40 28.44 -13.14 1.18
CA GLY A 40 28.14 -13.12 -0.26
C GLY A 40 26.77 -12.53 -0.62
N LYS A 41 25.94 -12.11 0.36
CA LYS A 41 24.61 -11.55 0.11
C LYS A 41 24.49 -10.04 0.41
N CYS A 42 25.50 -9.41 0.94
CA CYS A 42 25.53 -8.05 1.49
C CYS A 42 24.63 -7.86 2.72
N SER A 43 24.96 -6.90 3.57
CA SER A 43 24.03 -6.41 4.59
C SER A 43 22.80 -5.78 3.96
N LEU A 44 21.70 -5.66 4.70
CA LEU A 44 20.50 -4.98 4.18
C LEU A 44 20.83 -3.56 3.71
N PHE A 45 21.65 -2.82 4.47
CA PHE A 45 22.11 -1.48 4.11
C PHE A 45 22.86 -1.44 2.77
N ASN A 46 23.80 -2.38 2.57
CA ASN A 46 24.61 -2.42 1.35
C ASN A 46 23.90 -3.02 0.13
N LYS A 47 22.75 -3.66 0.31
CA LYS A 47 21.84 -4.01 -0.79
C LYS A 47 21.16 -2.78 -1.41
N MET A 48 21.05 -1.67 -0.67
CA MET A 48 20.36 -0.48 -1.15
C MET A 48 21.21 0.27 -2.16
N PRO A 49 20.64 0.67 -3.31
CA PRO A 49 21.32 1.52 -4.29
C PRO A 49 21.37 2.98 -3.82
N GLY A 50 22.25 3.74 -4.47
CA GLY A 50 22.38 5.17 -4.26
C GLY A 50 23.49 5.56 -3.30
N ASP A 51 23.53 6.83 -2.93
CA ASP A 51 24.45 7.36 -1.93
C ASP A 51 24.08 6.91 -0.50
N ARG A 52 24.91 7.28 0.47
CA ARG A 52 24.72 6.83 1.86
C ARG A 52 23.36 7.26 2.45
N ASP A 53 22.91 8.47 2.15
CA ASP A 53 21.64 9.00 2.66
C ASP A 53 20.44 8.27 2.03
N GLN A 54 20.52 7.99 0.74
CA GLN A 54 19.52 7.21 0.02
C GLN A 54 19.47 5.77 0.51
N LYS A 55 20.60 5.18 0.90
CA LYS A 55 20.63 3.84 1.51
C LYS A 55 19.89 3.82 2.85
N PHE A 56 20.15 4.77 3.75
CA PHE A 56 19.40 4.88 5.01
C PHE A 56 17.91 5.11 4.78
N ALA A 57 17.55 6.01 3.87
CA ALA A 57 16.16 6.27 3.51
C ALA A 57 15.49 5.00 2.95
N SER A 58 16.18 4.24 2.10
CA SER A 58 15.68 2.98 1.54
C SER A 58 15.46 1.91 2.61
N VAL A 59 16.37 1.79 3.60
CA VAL A 59 16.19 0.86 4.73
C VAL A 59 14.99 1.26 5.56
N ARG A 60 14.83 2.55 5.89
CA ARG A 60 13.64 3.05 6.62
C ARG A 60 12.35 2.77 5.85
N THR A 61 12.33 3.02 4.54
CA THR A 61 11.17 2.74 3.67
C THR A 61 10.84 1.26 3.68
N PHE A 62 11.84 0.40 3.52
CA PHE A 62 11.63 -1.05 3.50
C PHE A 62 11.10 -1.58 4.83
N LEU A 63 11.70 -1.20 5.95
CA LEU A 63 11.24 -1.63 7.27
C LEU A 63 9.83 -1.10 7.58
N SER A 64 9.51 0.14 7.20
CA SER A 64 8.14 0.68 7.34
C SER A 64 7.13 -0.11 6.51
N TYR A 65 7.47 -0.43 5.26
CA TYR A 65 6.62 -1.25 4.41
C TYR A 65 6.44 -2.65 5.00
N MET A 66 7.51 -3.30 5.46
CA MET A 66 7.44 -4.61 6.10
C MET A 66 6.53 -4.58 7.35
N MET A 67 6.66 -3.54 8.20
CA MET A 67 5.81 -3.39 9.38
C MET A 67 4.33 -3.18 9.05
N ALA A 68 4.05 -2.52 7.94
CA ALA A 68 2.68 -2.27 7.48
C ALA A 68 2.07 -3.45 6.70
N HIS A 69 2.89 -4.29 6.04
CA HIS A 69 2.43 -5.45 5.27
C HIS A 69 1.78 -6.50 6.20
N PRO A 70 0.68 -7.19 5.80
CA PRO A 70 0.13 -8.31 6.56
C PRO A 70 1.15 -9.43 6.82
N GLY A 71 1.06 -10.08 7.98
CA GLY A 71 1.97 -11.14 8.43
C GLY A 71 2.86 -10.72 9.60
N LYS A 72 3.40 -11.68 10.34
CA LYS A 72 4.28 -11.40 11.49
C LYS A 72 5.69 -11.03 11.02
N LYS A 73 6.40 -10.27 11.83
CA LYS A 73 7.67 -9.64 11.47
C LYS A 73 8.85 -10.38 12.09
N LEU A 74 9.91 -10.54 11.30
CA LEU A 74 11.21 -11.00 11.79
C LEU A 74 12.29 -10.07 11.23
N ASN A 75 12.99 -9.37 12.09
CA ASN A 75 14.14 -8.54 11.74
C ASN A 75 15.39 -9.10 12.38
N PHE A 76 16.42 -9.40 11.58
CA PHE A 76 17.64 -9.99 12.09
C PHE A 76 18.56 -8.95 12.70
N MET A 77 19.31 -9.37 13.73
CA MET A 77 20.23 -8.51 14.49
C MET A 77 21.20 -7.73 13.60
N GLY A 78 21.44 -6.47 13.93
CA GLY A 78 22.28 -5.54 13.18
C GLY A 78 21.52 -4.74 12.11
N THR A 79 20.36 -5.24 11.64
CA THR A 79 19.54 -4.53 10.66
C THR A 79 18.90 -3.29 11.28
N GLU A 80 18.59 -3.31 12.56
CA GLU A 80 17.93 -2.23 13.30
C GLU A 80 18.76 -0.94 13.40
N PHE A 81 20.07 -1.02 13.24
CA PHE A 81 20.96 0.14 13.13
C PHE A 81 21.70 0.22 11.79
N ALA A 82 21.24 -0.58 10.79
CA ALA A 82 21.77 -0.63 9.44
C ALA A 82 23.26 -1.00 9.39
N GLN A 83 23.65 -2.09 10.08
CA GLN A 83 25.03 -2.61 10.02
C GLN A 83 25.50 -2.69 8.57
N GLU A 84 26.74 -2.21 8.31
CA GLU A 84 27.27 -2.12 6.94
C GLU A 84 27.89 -3.43 6.47
N ILE A 85 28.53 -4.20 7.37
CA ILE A 85 29.08 -5.50 7.02
C ILE A 85 28.01 -6.59 7.02
N GLU A 86 28.31 -7.67 6.32
CA GLU A 86 27.52 -8.90 6.36
C GLU A 86 27.58 -9.52 7.76
N TRP A 87 26.51 -10.20 8.15
CA TRP A 87 26.51 -10.88 9.44
C TRP A 87 27.54 -12.03 9.45
N ASN A 88 28.37 -12.03 10.48
CA ASN A 88 29.36 -13.07 10.76
C ASN A 88 29.16 -13.61 12.18
N TYR A 89 28.96 -14.91 12.31
CA TYR A 89 28.75 -15.56 13.62
C TYR A 89 30.02 -15.65 14.48
N GLU A 90 31.20 -15.41 13.90
CA GLU A 90 32.49 -15.46 14.60
C GLU A 90 32.86 -14.15 15.32
N GLN A 91 32.06 -13.11 15.11
CA GLN A 91 32.30 -11.78 15.70
C GLN A 91 31.00 -11.15 16.22
N GLU A 92 31.15 -10.21 17.14
CA GLU A 92 30.05 -9.38 17.58
C GLU A 92 29.57 -8.42 16.47
N LEU A 93 28.40 -7.82 16.66
CA LEU A 93 27.89 -6.78 15.77
C LEU A 93 28.75 -5.52 15.84
N ASP A 94 28.78 -4.74 14.77
CA ASP A 94 29.56 -3.51 14.67
C ASP A 94 28.97 -2.37 15.52
N TRP A 95 28.91 -2.56 16.83
CA TRP A 95 28.34 -1.58 17.77
C TRP A 95 29.04 -0.21 17.71
N CYS A 96 30.29 -0.14 17.23
CA CYS A 96 31.00 1.11 17.01
C CYS A 96 30.30 2.05 16.01
N LEU A 97 29.50 1.52 15.10
CA LEU A 97 28.71 2.31 14.16
C LEU A 97 27.72 3.25 14.86
N LEU A 98 27.27 2.92 16.07
CA LEU A 98 26.37 3.79 16.84
C LEU A 98 27.00 5.11 17.29
N SER A 99 28.33 5.27 17.16
CA SER A 99 28.99 6.55 17.32
C SER A 99 28.75 7.51 16.12
N ASP A 100 28.34 6.98 14.97
CA ASP A 100 27.87 7.75 13.82
C ASP A 100 26.39 8.11 14.00
N GLU A 101 26.08 9.40 13.88
CA GLU A 101 24.72 9.92 14.06
C GLU A 101 23.68 9.20 13.19
N ARG A 102 24.03 8.86 11.94
CA ARG A 102 23.11 8.19 11.01
C ARG A 102 22.69 6.80 11.49
N HIS A 103 23.61 6.02 12.01
CA HIS A 103 23.32 4.70 12.58
C HIS A 103 22.54 4.81 13.90
N ALA A 104 22.86 5.79 14.74
CA ALA A 104 22.09 6.08 15.95
C ALA A 104 20.64 6.52 15.62
N GLN A 105 20.47 7.38 14.61
CA GLN A 105 19.16 7.78 14.08
C GLN A 105 18.38 6.59 13.52
N MET A 106 19.05 5.67 12.82
CA MET A 106 18.43 4.45 12.30
C MET A 106 17.99 3.50 13.42
N GLN A 107 18.80 3.33 14.47
CA GLN A 107 18.41 2.55 15.64
C GLN A 107 17.20 3.17 16.34
N ARG A 108 17.19 4.48 16.50
CA ARG A 108 16.03 5.22 17.02
C ARG A 108 14.79 4.99 16.18
N PHE A 109 14.92 5.09 14.84
CA PHE A 109 13.82 4.81 13.93
C PHE A 109 13.26 3.41 14.13
N SER A 110 14.12 2.40 14.18
CA SER A 110 13.70 1.00 14.37
C SER A 110 12.99 0.79 15.70
N LYS A 111 13.48 1.42 16.76
CA LYS A 111 12.82 1.40 18.07
C LYS A 111 11.43 2.03 18.02
N ASP A 112 11.33 3.25 17.48
CA ASP A 112 10.09 4.00 17.44
C ASP A 112 9.07 3.33 16.49
N LEU A 113 9.51 2.73 15.37
CA LEU A 113 8.66 1.95 14.47
C LEU A 113 8.12 0.69 15.14
N ASN A 114 8.91 -0.01 15.95
CA ASN A 114 8.44 -1.16 16.71
C ASN A 114 7.39 -0.78 17.77
N HIS A 115 7.58 0.33 18.48
CA HIS A 115 6.57 0.85 19.40
C HIS A 115 5.30 1.25 18.68
N PHE A 116 5.44 1.99 17.56
CA PHE A 116 4.32 2.38 16.72
C PHE A 116 3.52 1.16 16.24
N TYR A 117 4.20 0.09 15.82
CA TYR A 117 3.56 -1.16 15.42
C TYR A 117 2.74 -1.76 16.56
N LEU A 118 3.30 -1.86 17.79
CA LEU A 118 2.62 -2.43 18.94
C LEU A 118 1.43 -1.59 19.42
N GLU A 119 1.52 -0.27 19.31
CA GLU A 119 0.47 0.67 19.74
C GLU A 119 -0.71 0.72 18.78
N HIS A 120 -0.54 0.24 17.54
CA HIS A 120 -1.56 0.35 16.50
C HIS A 120 -2.08 -1.03 16.07
N ALA A 121 -3.16 -1.48 16.71
CA ALA A 121 -3.81 -2.76 16.44
C ALA A 121 -4.08 -3.06 14.95
N PRO A 122 -4.45 -2.08 14.09
CA PRO A 122 -4.59 -2.33 12.66
C PRO A 122 -3.36 -2.93 11.97
N LEU A 123 -2.15 -2.77 12.52
CA LEU A 123 -0.93 -3.29 11.91
C LEU A 123 -0.65 -4.75 12.21
N TRP A 124 -1.30 -5.35 13.24
CA TRP A 124 -0.95 -6.68 13.70
C TRP A 124 -2.11 -7.58 14.14
N GLU A 125 -3.31 -7.04 14.39
CA GLU A 125 -4.40 -7.81 14.98
C GLU A 125 -5.08 -8.72 13.97
N VAL A 126 -5.29 -8.23 12.73
CA VAL A 126 -5.91 -8.98 11.63
C VAL A 126 -4.91 -9.12 10.48
N ASP A 127 -3.92 -10.01 10.68
CA ASP A 127 -2.79 -10.19 9.76
C ASP A 127 -3.01 -11.28 8.71
N PHE A 128 -3.95 -12.19 8.94
CA PHE A 128 -4.07 -13.44 8.16
C PHE A 128 -5.38 -13.55 7.40
N SER A 129 -6.07 -12.44 7.18
CA SER A 129 -7.29 -12.38 6.36
C SER A 129 -7.43 -11.06 5.63
N TRP A 130 -8.21 -11.06 4.55
CA TRP A 130 -8.55 -9.86 3.78
C TRP A 130 -9.34 -8.81 4.59
N GLU A 131 -9.93 -9.19 5.71
CA GLU A 131 -10.63 -8.26 6.60
C GLU A 131 -9.68 -7.21 7.20
N GLY A 132 -8.40 -7.57 7.37
CA GLY A 132 -7.36 -6.68 7.89
C GLY A 132 -6.65 -5.82 6.84
N PHE A 133 -7.05 -5.92 5.55
CA PHE A 133 -6.32 -5.25 4.47
C PHE A 133 -7.22 -4.79 3.32
N SER A 134 -6.92 -3.64 2.75
CA SER A 134 -7.54 -3.18 1.50
C SER A 134 -6.59 -2.27 0.73
N TRP A 135 -6.44 -2.50 -0.57
CA TRP A 135 -5.74 -1.57 -1.44
C TRP A 135 -6.49 -0.24 -1.57
N ILE A 136 -5.73 0.85 -1.68
CA ILE A 136 -6.19 2.14 -2.20
C ILE A 136 -5.70 2.27 -3.63
N SER A 137 -4.39 2.12 -3.83
CA SER A 137 -3.71 2.13 -5.14
C SER A 137 -2.53 1.17 -5.10
N ASN A 138 -2.49 0.23 -6.04
CA ASN A 138 -1.42 -0.77 -6.15
C ASN A 138 -0.82 -0.84 -7.56
N ASP A 139 -1.21 0.03 -8.46
CA ASP A 139 -0.89 -0.01 -9.89
C ASP A 139 -0.15 1.24 -10.42
N ASP A 140 0.21 2.18 -9.53
CA ASP A 140 1.03 3.33 -9.94
C ASP A 140 2.52 2.97 -10.04
N TYR A 141 2.81 2.05 -10.98
CA TYR A 141 4.16 1.60 -11.28
C TYR A 141 5.05 2.72 -11.83
N THR A 142 4.47 3.69 -12.52
CA THR A 142 5.21 4.79 -13.14
C THR A 142 5.88 5.69 -12.09
N GLN A 143 5.22 5.89 -10.97
CA GLN A 143 5.73 6.65 -9.85
C GLN A 143 6.29 5.76 -8.72
N SER A 144 6.15 4.43 -8.85
CA SER A 144 6.53 3.44 -7.83
C SER A 144 5.97 3.80 -6.44
N VAL A 145 4.70 4.17 -6.43
CA VAL A 145 3.94 4.47 -5.21
C VAL A 145 2.86 3.43 -5.02
N ILE A 146 2.68 2.97 -3.79
CA ILE A 146 1.53 2.16 -3.38
C ILE A 146 0.84 2.80 -2.20
N ALA A 147 -0.46 2.59 -2.10
CA ALA A 147 -1.27 3.02 -0.97
C ALA A 147 -2.26 1.92 -0.57
N PHE A 148 -2.40 1.67 0.71
CA PHE A 148 -3.30 0.65 1.24
C PHE A 148 -3.81 1.01 2.64
N ARG A 149 -4.77 0.23 3.11
CA ARG A 149 -5.40 0.36 4.42
C ARG A 149 -5.18 -0.91 5.23
N ARG A 150 -4.95 -0.75 6.53
CA ARG A 150 -4.92 -1.82 7.52
C ARG A 150 -6.05 -1.62 8.49
N PHE A 151 -6.64 -2.72 8.97
CA PHE A 151 -7.79 -2.70 9.88
C PHE A 151 -7.54 -3.60 11.09
N ASP A 152 -8.09 -3.20 12.24
CA ASP A 152 -8.23 -4.07 13.40
C ASP A 152 -9.64 -4.71 13.43
N LYS A 153 -9.91 -5.52 14.47
CA LYS A 153 -11.21 -6.19 14.67
C LYS A 153 -12.35 -5.23 14.99
N GLU A 154 -12.03 -4.05 15.48
CA GLU A 154 -13.02 -3.02 15.81
C GLU A 154 -13.35 -2.13 14.60
N GLY A 155 -12.62 -2.31 13.49
CA GLY A 155 -12.76 -1.51 12.27
C GLY A 155 -12.04 -0.16 12.34
N ASN A 156 -11.14 0.04 13.31
CA ASN A 156 -10.19 1.14 13.23
C ASN A 156 -9.24 0.90 12.07
N GLU A 157 -8.82 1.97 11.42
CA GLU A 157 -7.98 1.86 10.22
C GLU A 157 -6.79 2.81 10.22
N LEU A 158 -5.74 2.34 9.56
CA LEU A 158 -4.59 3.13 9.16
C LEU A 158 -4.43 3.08 7.65
N MET A 159 -4.18 4.23 7.03
CA MET A 159 -3.75 4.34 5.65
C MET A 159 -2.23 4.41 5.61
N VAL A 160 -1.63 3.68 4.70
CA VAL A 160 -0.17 3.62 4.50
C VAL A 160 0.13 4.00 3.06
N VAL A 161 1.04 4.95 2.87
CA VAL A 161 1.48 5.38 1.53
C VAL A 161 2.99 5.28 1.45
N CYS A 162 3.47 4.52 0.47
CA CYS A 162 4.90 4.26 0.27
C CYS A 162 5.37 4.87 -1.05
N ASN A 163 6.38 5.73 -0.98
CA ASN A 163 7.10 6.24 -2.14
C ASN A 163 8.46 5.53 -2.23
N PHE A 164 8.62 4.65 -3.22
CA PHE A 164 9.84 3.87 -3.41
C PHE A 164 10.85 4.53 -4.35
N LEU A 165 10.65 5.79 -4.77
CA LEU A 165 11.61 6.49 -5.60
C LEU A 165 12.31 7.63 -4.83
N PRO A 166 13.57 7.96 -5.17
CA PRO A 166 14.28 9.11 -4.62
C PRO A 166 13.80 10.43 -5.24
N VAL A 167 12.48 10.58 -5.36
CA VAL A 167 11.81 11.74 -5.99
C VAL A 167 10.70 12.23 -5.08
N LEU A 168 10.73 13.51 -4.77
CA LEU A 168 9.64 14.19 -4.07
C LEU A 168 8.35 14.12 -4.91
N ARG A 169 7.24 13.74 -4.28
CA ARG A 169 5.90 13.80 -4.87
C ARG A 169 5.11 14.89 -4.17
N GLU A 170 4.96 16.02 -4.84
CA GLU A 170 4.13 17.11 -4.35
C GLU A 170 2.67 16.88 -4.75
N LYS A 171 1.75 17.11 -3.80
CA LYS A 171 0.30 17.00 -4.02
C LYS A 171 -0.11 15.66 -4.65
N TYR A 172 0.51 14.57 -4.20
CA TYR A 172 0.12 13.23 -4.62
C TYR A 172 -1.22 12.88 -4.00
N CYS A 173 -2.26 12.72 -4.81
CA CYS A 173 -3.61 12.50 -4.32
C CYS A 173 -3.98 11.02 -4.33
N ILE A 174 -4.65 10.57 -3.26
CA ILE A 174 -5.17 9.21 -3.09
C ILE A 174 -6.61 9.25 -2.64
N GLY A 175 -7.35 8.18 -2.94
CA GLY A 175 -8.71 8.02 -2.43
C GLY A 175 -8.76 8.00 -0.91
N ALA A 176 -9.76 8.65 -0.33
CA ALA A 176 -10.01 8.69 1.11
C ALA A 176 -11.34 8.00 1.45
N PRO A 177 -11.37 7.06 2.44
CA PRO A 177 -12.57 6.28 2.74
C PRO A 177 -13.72 7.12 3.31
N TYR A 178 -13.41 8.20 4.03
CA TYR A 178 -14.40 9.05 4.67
C TYR A 178 -14.15 10.52 4.34
N PRO A 179 -15.19 11.34 4.15
CA PRO A 179 -15.02 12.77 4.14
C PRO A 179 -14.63 13.27 5.53
N GLY A 180 -13.67 14.21 5.62
CA GLY A 180 -13.24 14.71 6.92
C GLY A 180 -11.85 15.30 6.95
N VAL A 181 -11.23 15.14 8.10
CA VAL A 181 -9.86 15.58 8.38
C VAL A 181 -9.01 14.36 8.74
N TYR A 182 -7.88 14.24 8.09
CA TYR A 182 -6.87 13.21 8.32
C TYR A 182 -5.64 13.83 8.97
N GLU A 183 -4.84 13.01 9.60
CA GLU A 183 -3.56 13.41 10.19
C GLU A 183 -2.48 12.37 9.86
N GLU A 184 -1.28 12.85 9.60
CA GLU A 184 -0.08 12.03 9.56
C GLU A 184 0.36 11.73 11.00
N ILE A 185 0.46 10.45 11.33
CA ILE A 185 0.81 10.01 12.69
C ILE A 185 2.19 9.39 12.80
N PHE A 186 2.79 8.99 11.67
CA PHE A 186 4.16 8.52 11.59
C PHE A 186 4.71 8.74 10.19
N SER A 187 5.98 9.16 10.10
CA SER A 187 6.72 9.30 8.85
C SER A 187 8.13 8.74 9.01
N SER A 188 8.55 7.91 8.06
CA SER A 188 9.93 7.42 8.00
C SER A 188 10.95 8.50 7.63
N ASP A 189 10.48 9.68 7.19
CA ASP A 189 11.30 10.82 6.78
C ASP A 189 11.43 11.90 7.87
N ALA A 190 11.06 11.61 9.12
CA ALA A 190 11.19 12.57 10.20
C ALA A 190 12.68 12.94 10.45
N VAL A 191 12.95 14.21 10.79
CA VAL A 191 14.31 14.72 11.06
C VAL A 191 15.04 13.90 12.11
N ILE A 192 14.31 13.44 13.14
CA ILE A 192 14.89 12.64 14.23
C ILE A 192 15.45 11.29 13.78
N TYR A 193 15.09 10.85 12.58
CA TYR A 193 15.57 9.61 11.92
C TYR A 193 16.56 9.91 10.78
N GLY A 194 17.00 11.15 10.64
CA GLY A 194 17.89 11.58 9.55
C GLY A 194 17.18 11.80 8.21
N GLY A 195 15.87 12.00 8.23
CA GLY A 195 15.08 12.37 7.05
C GLY A 195 15.05 13.89 6.83
N SER A 196 14.37 14.31 5.77
CA SER A 196 14.21 15.73 5.41
C SER A 196 13.26 16.50 6.33
N GLY A 197 12.38 15.76 7.04
CA GLY A 197 11.34 16.34 7.89
C GLY A 197 10.10 16.80 7.13
N LEU A 198 9.93 16.36 5.89
CA LEU A 198 8.69 16.65 5.15
C LEU A 198 7.52 15.98 5.87
N SER A 199 6.52 16.77 6.23
CA SER A 199 5.33 16.31 6.93
C SER A 199 4.07 16.90 6.31
N ASN A 200 2.99 16.12 6.33
CA ASN A 200 1.65 16.56 5.93
C ASN A 200 0.85 17.13 7.11
N GLY A 201 1.39 17.02 8.33
CA GLY A 201 0.80 17.59 9.53
C GLY A 201 -0.46 16.89 10.02
N ALA A 202 -1.17 17.58 10.92
CA ALA A 202 -2.31 17.04 11.63
C ALA A 202 -3.67 17.43 11.03
N GLU A 203 -3.71 18.13 9.90
CA GLU A 203 -4.94 18.66 9.29
C GLU A 203 -4.93 18.51 7.76
N ILE A 204 -5.02 17.26 7.30
CA ILE A 204 -5.17 16.93 5.88
C ILE A 204 -6.67 16.86 5.58
N LYS A 205 -7.19 17.85 4.85
CA LYS A 205 -8.62 17.92 4.53
C LYS A 205 -8.94 17.15 3.27
N THR A 206 -10.10 16.47 3.27
CA THR A 206 -10.59 15.80 2.05
C THR A 206 -11.04 16.81 0.99
N GLN A 207 -10.82 16.44 -0.25
CA GLN A 207 -11.41 17.03 -1.43
C GLN A 207 -12.71 16.25 -1.72
N ASP A 208 -13.83 16.79 -1.24
CA ASP A 208 -15.09 16.03 -1.15
C ASP A 208 -15.78 15.81 -2.53
N ASP A 209 -15.39 16.55 -3.56
CA ASP A 209 -15.93 16.45 -4.93
C ASP A 209 -14.91 15.85 -5.93
N GLU A 210 -13.79 15.31 -5.44
CA GLU A 210 -12.74 14.69 -6.27
C GLU A 210 -12.61 13.19 -5.93
N PRO A 211 -13.44 12.33 -6.58
CA PRO A 211 -13.36 10.89 -6.36
C PRO A 211 -12.07 10.30 -6.94
N MET A 212 -11.45 9.36 -6.22
CA MET A 212 -10.22 8.70 -6.63
C MET A 212 -10.16 7.27 -6.12
N HIS A 213 -9.54 6.37 -6.87
CA HIS A 213 -9.34 4.96 -6.51
C HIS A 213 -10.63 4.25 -6.03
N GLY A 214 -11.77 4.56 -6.66
CA GLY A 214 -13.08 4.00 -6.29
C GLY A 214 -13.70 4.58 -5.01
N MET A 215 -13.10 5.62 -4.41
CA MET A 215 -13.63 6.34 -3.26
C MET A 215 -14.24 7.67 -3.70
N GLU A 216 -15.26 8.13 -2.97
CA GLU A 216 -16.02 9.34 -3.36
C GLU A 216 -15.28 10.66 -3.12
N GLN A 217 -14.20 10.63 -2.37
CA GLN A 217 -13.34 11.78 -2.06
C GLN A 217 -11.86 11.36 -2.05
N SER A 218 -10.98 12.35 -2.06
CA SER A 218 -9.54 12.16 -2.01
C SER A 218 -8.86 13.02 -0.94
N ILE A 219 -7.61 12.70 -0.63
CA ILE A 219 -6.66 13.54 0.09
C ILE A 219 -5.40 13.68 -0.75
N CYS A 220 -4.75 14.84 -0.71
CA CYS A 220 -3.48 15.08 -1.38
C CYS A 220 -2.36 15.26 -0.35
N LEU A 221 -1.24 14.58 -0.60
CA LEU A 221 -0.10 14.45 0.28
C LEU A 221 1.18 14.91 -0.41
N ASN A 222 2.12 15.38 0.35
CA ASN A 222 3.51 15.47 -0.10
C ASN A 222 4.26 14.23 0.41
N LEU A 223 4.86 13.47 -0.50
CA LEU A 223 5.60 12.26 -0.18
C LEU A 223 7.09 12.51 -0.39
N ALA A 224 7.86 12.48 0.67
CA ALA A 224 9.31 12.61 0.61
C ALA A 224 9.93 11.50 -0.26
N PRO A 225 11.13 11.73 -0.81
CA PRO A 225 11.88 10.68 -1.48
C PRO A 225 12.12 9.48 -0.57
N LEU A 226 11.93 8.25 -1.08
CA LEU A 226 12.18 7.02 -0.32
C LEU A 226 11.56 7.06 1.08
N SER A 227 10.25 7.18 1.16
CA SER A 227 9.55 7.35 2.43
C SER A 227 8.23 6.60 2.52
N VAL A 228 7.78 6.38 3.74
CA VAL A 228 6.47 5.85 4.07
C VAL A 228 5.80 6.76 5.09
N VAL A 229 4.54 7.09 4.84
CA VAL A 229 3.71 7.85 5.77
C VAL A 229 2.52 7.01 6.23
N PHE A 230 2.19 7.12 7.52
CA PHE A 230 1.02 6.49 8.14
C PHE A 230 0.03 7.58 8.51
N ILE A 231 -1.21 7.39 8.08
CA ILE A 231 -2.27 8.39 8.14
C ILE A 231 -3.51 7.76 8.77
N ARG A 232 -4.19 8.50 9.63
CA ARG A 232 -5.50 8.09 10.13
C ARG A 232 -6.54 9.18 9.93
N CYS A 233 -7.80 8.79 9.86
CA CYS A 233 -8.91 9.73 9.87
C CYS A 233 -9.11 10.25 11.29
N LYS A 234 -8.82 11.54 11.51
CA LYS A 234 -8.97 12.22 12.79
C LYS A 234 -10.42 12.59 13.09
N GLN A 235 -11.13 13.06 12.06
CA GLN A 235 -12.51 13.52 12.18
C GLN A 235 -13.30 13.22 10.92
N LYS A 236 -14.33 12.37 11.05
CA LYS A 236 -15.28 12.07 9.97
C LYS A 236 -16.32 13.17 9.89
N LYS A 237 -16.56 13.73 8.70
CA LYS A 237 -17.71 14.61 8.45
C LYS A 237 -18.96 13.78 8.25
N VAL A 238 -20.05 14.14 8.93
CA VAL A 238 -21.37 13.57 8.64
C VAL A 238 -21.87 14.16 7.32
N ARG A 239 -21.95 13.35 6.27
CA ARG A 239 -22.57 13.77 5.00
C ARG A 239 -24.06 14.02 5.21
N ARG A 240 -24.50 15.27 5.13
CA ARG A 240 -25.94 15.57 4.96
C ARG A 240 -26.33 15.03 3.58
N LYS A 241 -27.22 14.01 3.55
CA LYS A 241 -27.79 13.52 2.28
C LYS A 241 -28.34 14.73 1.50
N LYS A 242 -27.83 15.01 0.32
CA LYS A 242 -28.45 15.98 -0.60
C LYS A 242 -29.89 15.51 -0.81
N PRO A 243 -30.92 16.39 -0.67
CA PRO A 243 -32.30 15.99 -0.98
C PRO A 243 -32.34 15.49 -2.42
N ALA A 244 -32.93 14.31 -2.63
CA ALA A 244 -33.11 13.76 -3.96
C ALA A 244 -33.83 14.82 -4.82
N ALA A 245 -33.24 15.17 -5.95
CA ALA A 245 -33.83 16.06 -6.92
C ALA A 245 -35.17 15.46 -7.36
N LYS A 246 -36.27 16.14 -7.04
CA LYS A 246 -37.61 15.75 -7.47
C LYS A 246 -37.61 15.73 -8.99
N SER A 247 -37.68 14.55 -9.58
CA SER A 247 -37.93 14.38 -11.00
C SER A 247 -39.26 15.04 -11.34
N LYS A 248 -39.24 16.13 -12.11
CA LYS A 248 -40.44 16.70 -12.73
C LYS A 248 -40.88 15.73 -13.82
N THR A 249 -41.84 14.86 -13.47
CA THR A 249 -42.61 14.10 -14.46
C THR A 249 -43.48 15.11 -15.22
N ALA A 250 -43.10 15.36 -16.45
CA ALA A 250 -43.93 16.08 -17.40
C ALA A 250 -45.13 15.18 -17.77
N ALA A 251 -46.31 15.65 -17.45
CA ALA A 251 -47.56 15.08 -17.92
C ALA A 251 -47.68 15.31 -19.44
N ALA A 252 -47.73 14.27 -20.24
CA ALA A 252 -48.14 14.33 -21.63
C ALA A 252 -49.46 13.55 -21.81
N SER A 253 -50.37 14.26 -22.37
CA SER A 253 -51.79 13.99 -22.59
C SER A 253 -52.11 12.75 -23.41
N LYS A 254 -53.26 12.17 -23.05
CA LYS A 254 -53.96 11.13 -23.78
C LYS A 254 -54.40 11.60 -25.16
N THR A 255 -54.21 10.77 -26.18
CA THR A 255 -55.14 10.69 -27.33
C THR A 255 -55.28 9.21 -27.75
N LYS A 256 -56.51 8.74 -27.69
CA LYS A 256 -57.02 7.48 -28.24
C LYS A 256 -56.97 7.51 -29.76
N LYS A 257 -56.68 6.40 -30.43
CA LYS A 257 -57.48 5.84 -31.52
C LYS A 257 -57.12 4.37 -31.81
N THR A 258 -58.12 3.61 -31.79
CA THR A 258 -58.59 2.29 -32.21
C THR A 258 -58.08 1.73 -33.54
N ALA A 259 -58.06 0.40 -33.53
CA ALA A 259 -58.51 -0.62 -34.51
C ALA A 259 -57.42 -1.31 -35.35
N ALA A 260 -57.39 -2.56 -35.18
CA ALA A 260 -57.82 -3.73 -35.94
C ALA A 260 -56.71 -4.48 -36.67
N SER A 261 -56.45 -5.66 -36.24
CA SER A 261 -56.76 -7.00 -36.74
C SER A 261 -55.82 -7.60 -37.79
N LYS A 262 -55.53 -8.87 -37.48
CA LYS A 262 -55.40 -10.10 -38.30
C LYS A 262 -54.03 -10.57 -38.71
N THR A 263 -53.71 -11.70 -38.07
CA THR A 263 -53.44 -13.09 -38.63
C THR A 263 -52.30 -13.23 -39.66
N SER A 264 -51.36 -14.08 -39.43
CA SER A 264 -51.29 -15.54 -39.64
C SER A 264 -49.84 -16.02 -39.62
N SER A 265 -49.59 -17.05 -38.86
CA SER A 265 -49.13 -18.41 -39.22
C SER A 265 -47.82 -18.56 -40.04
N GLY A 266 -46.97 -19.44 -39.53
CA GLY A 266 -46.16 -20.36 -40.33
C GLY A 266 -44.81 -20.71 -39.72
N ALA A 267 -44.79 -21.85 -39.09
CA ALA A 267 -43.88 -23.01 -39.21
C ALA A 267 -42.37 -22.70 -39.52
N GLY A 268 -41.45 -23.06 -38.67
CA GLY A 268 -40.89 -24.38 -38.50
C GLY A 268 -39.63 -24.59 -39.30
N THR A 269 -38.48 -24.83 -38.67
CA THR A 269 -37.71 -26.03 -38.90
C THR A 269 -36.43 -26.04 -38.05
N LYS A 270 -36.18 -27.16 -37.41
CA LYS A 270 -34.99 -27.61 -36.71
C LYS A 270 -33.88 -27.93 -37.72
N THR A 271 -32.61 -27.68 -37.36
CA THR A 271 -31.50 -28.56 -37.76
C THR A 271 -30.33 -28.47 -36.77
N THR A 272 -30.13 -29.49 -36.10
CA THR A 272 -29.03 -30.36 -35.65
C THR A 272 -27.59 -29.89 -35.79
N ARG A 273 -26.89 -30.14 -34.67
CA ARG A 273 -25.43 -30.23 -34.45
C ARG A 273 -24.70 -31.15 -35.44
N PRO A 274 -23.37 -31.04 -35.56
CA PRO A 274 -22.58 -32.12 -34.99
C PRO A 274 -21.33 -31.70 -34.18
N ARG A 275 -21.03 -32.61 -33.28
CA ARG A 275 -19.92 -32.80 -32.37
C ARG A 275 -18.69 -33.33 -33.12
N LYS A 276 -17.45 -32.86 -32.84
CA LYS A 276 -16.17 -33.60 -33.07
C LYS A 276 -15.19 -33.25 -31.95
N LYS A 277 -14.89 -34.18 -31.18
CA LYS A 277 -13.88 -35.23 -30.92
C LYS A 277 -12.52 -34.66 -30.49
N LYS A 278 -12.17 -35.11 -29.29
CA LYS A 278 -10.83 -35.13 -28.64
C LYS A 278 -9.74 -35.68 -29.50
N ALA A 279 -8.53 -35.19 -29.30
CA ALA A 279 -7.29 -35.98 -29.40
C ALA A 279 -6.37 -35.57 -28.25
N GLU A 280 -5.94 -36.56 -27.51
CA GLU A 280 -4.95 -36.58 -26.47
C GLU A 280 -3.55 -36.94 -27.04
N PRO A 281 -2.52 -36.97 -26.22
CA PRO A 281 -1.18 -36.46 -26.52
C PRO A 281 -0.16 -37.56 -26.80
N GLN A 282 1.00 -37.18 -27.24
CA GLN A 282 2.23 -38.02 -27.10
C GLN A 282 3.49 -37.19 -27.05
N ALA A 283 4.31 -37.58 -26.12
CA ALA A 283 5.73 -37.54 -25.83
C ALA A 283 6.24 -36.28 -25.14
#